data_3d469ae56a2bd2b1167b36fece72178a
#
_entry.id   3d469ae56a2bd2b1167b36fece72178a
#
_cell.length_a   1.000
_cell.length_b   1.000
_cell.length_c   1.000
_cell.angle_alpha   90.00
_cell.angle_beta   90.00
_cell.angle_gamma   90.00
#
_symmetry.space_group_name_H-M   'P 1'
#
loop_
_entity.id
_entity.type
_entity.pdbx_description
1 polymer ?
#
loop_
_entity_poly.entity_id
_entity_poly.type
_entity_poly.pdbx_seq_one_letter_code
_entity_poly.pdbx_strand_id
1 'polypeptide(L)'
;MGSLIKLGKKYFFEFSILSIILIWSSNNAVMKIGIEEIGPFIYNALRLTIAALLCWLWLYKTHTYRKMPWRDLKYLILLALGGFCLTQVCLTFGLSKTTAGNASLASAIMPLAVALLNKLFKQNPLSKNVILGLIISFVGMMAIIFSSNKEISFANHHLIGTLVVVLGQFSNAYYTIYAKDLLNKYSPCQIVSFLMSISAI
;
A
#
# COMPACT_ATOMS: atom_id res chain seq x y z
N MET A 1 6.60 31.01 -24.04
CA MET A 1 7.02 29.60 -24.22
C MET A 1 7.26 28.85 -22.90
N GLY A 2 7.90 29.44 -21.89
CA GLY A 2 8.13 28.78 -20.59
C GLY A 2 6.87 28.51 -19.74
N SER A 3 5.82 29.31 -19.84
CA SER A 3 4.57 29.14 -19.10
C SER A 3 3.73 27.96 -19.62
N LEU A 4 3.70 27.77 -20.95
CA LEU A 4 2.99 26.64 -21.58
C LEU A 4 3.64 25.29 -21.26
N ILE A 5 4.98 25.23 -21.19
CA ILE A 5 5.72 24.01 -20.80
C ILE A 5 5.47 23.68 -19.31
N LYS A 6 5.42 24.67 -18.43
CA LYS A 6 5.07 24.49 -17.01
C LYS A 6 3.62 24.00 -16.85
N LEU A 7 2.69 24.56 -17.63
CA LEU A 7 1.28 24.17 -17.60
C LEU A 7 1.11 22.72 -18.09
N GLY A 8 1.75 22.34 -19.18
CA GLY A 8 1.71 20.97 -19.71
C GLY A 8 2.28 19.94 -18.72
N LYS A 9 3.40 20.25 -18.05
CA LYS A 9 3.98 19.38 -17.01
C LYS A 9 3.04 19.25 -15.79
N LYS A 10 2.34 20.32 -15.40
CA LYS A 10 1.39 20.29 -14.29
C LYS A 10 0.20 19.38 -14.62
N TYR A 11 -0.42 19.53 -15.77
CA TYR A 11 -1.55 18.67 -16.17
C TYR A 11 -1.14 17.21 -16.35
N PHE A 12 0.05 16.94 -16.89
CA PHE A 12 0.59 15.58 -16.98
C PHE A 12 0.75 14.93 -15.59
N PHE A 13 1.24 15.71 -14.62
CA PHE A 13 1.41 15.22 -13.25
C PHE A 13 0.05 14.94 -12.59
N GLU A 14 -0.90 15.88 -12.71
CA GLU A 14 -2.26 15.71 -12.18
C GLU A 14 -2.99 14.51 -12.82
N PHE A 15 -2.88 14.35 -14.13
CA PHE A 15 -3.44 13.19 -14.85
C PHE A 15 -2.81 11.87 -14.40
N SER A 16 -1.50 11.85 -14.20
CA SER A 16 -0.78 10.66 -13.69
C SER A 16 -1.26 10.26 -12.29
N ILE A 17 -1.43 11.23 -11.39
CA ILE A 17 -1.97 10.98 -10.04
C ILE A 17 -3.39 10.42 -10.13
N LEU A 18 -4.23 11.01 -10.97
CA LEU A 18 -5.61 10.57 -11.14
C LEU A 18 -5.69 9.14 -11.67
N SER A 19 -4.83 8.80 -12.63
CA SER A 19 -4.71 7.44 -13.17
C SER A 19 -4.29 6.44 -12.08
N ILE A 20 -3.32 6.79 -11.25
CA ILE A 20 -2.87 5.95 -10.12
C ILE A 20 -4.02 5.74 -9.12
N ILE A 21 -4.77 6.78 -8.79
CA ILE A 21 -5.91 6.70 -7.87
C ILE A 21 -6.99 5.77 -8.44
N LEU A 22 -7.32 5.87 -9.72
CA LEU A 22 -8.29 5.01 -10.38
C LEU A 22 -7.86 3.54 -10.37
N ILE A 23 -6.59 3.25 -10.69
CA ILE A 23 -6.04 1.90 -10.63
C ILE A 23 -6.08 1.36 -9.19
N TRP A 24 -5.71 2.15 -8.21
CA TRP A 24 -5.72 1.75 -6.81
C TRP A 24 -7.12 1.55 -6.25
N SER A 25 -8.09 2.39 -6.64
CA SER A 25 -9.47 2.26 -6.16
C SER A 25 -10.15 0.98 -6.64
N SER A 26 -9.82 0.50 -7.84
CA SER A 26 -10.34 -0.77 -8.38
C SER A 26 -9.59 -2.00 -7.88
N ASN A 27 -8.42 -1.82 -7.24
CA ASN A 27 -7.55 -2.94 -6.86
C ASN A 27 -8.23 -3.97 -5.95
N ASN A 28 -8.96 -3.54 -4.91
CA ASN A 28 -9.60 -4.48 -3.97
C ASN A 28 -10.71 -5.30 -4.65
N ALA A 29 -11.45 -4.72 -5.58
CA ALA A 29 -12.47 -5.44 -6.33
C ALA A 29 -11.86 -6.48 -7.28
N VAL A 30 -10.83 -6.10 -8.03
CA VAL A 30 -10.09 -7.02 -8.92
C VAL A 30 -9.41 -8.13 -8.13
N MET A 31 -8.79 -7.79 -7.00
CA MET A 31 -8.19 -8.79 -6.11
C MET A 31 -9.22 -9.79 -5.59
N LYS A 32 -10.42 -9.32 -5.22
CA LYS A 32 -11.47 -10.20 -4.69
C LYS A 32 -11.84 -11.26 -5.70
N ILE A 33 -12.06 -10.89 -6.96
CA ILE A 33 -12.36 -11.81 -8.06
C ILE A 33 -11.21 -12.83 -8.24
N GLY A 34 -9.97 -12.35 -8.35
CA GLY A 34 -8.83 -13.25 -8.54
C GLY A 34 -8.57 -14.20 -7.37
N ILE A 35 -8.82 -13.75 -6.14
CA ILE A 35 -8.70 -14.59 -4.93
C ILE A 35 -9.76 -15.68 -4.90
N GLU A 36 -10.98 -15.41 -5.35
CA GLU A 36 -12.06 -16.37 -5.42
C GLU A 36 -11.79 -17.49 -6.44
N GLU A 37 -11.11 -17.18 -7.55
CA GLU A 37 -10.80 -18.14 -8.60
C GLU A 37 -9.60 -19.07 -8.26
N ILE A 38 -8.51 -18.52 -7.77
CA ILE A 38 -7.25 -19.28 -7.61
C ILE A 38 -6.71 -19.31 -6.17
N GLY A 39 -7.45 -18.73 -5.23
CA GLY A 39 -7.08 -18.66 -3.82
C GLY A 39 -6.09 -17.52 -3.49
N PRO A 40 -6.06 -17.09 -2.20
CA PRO A 40 -5.36 -15.87 -1.80
C PRO A 40 -3.83 -15.96 -1.96
N PHE A 41 -3.22 -17.08 -1.63
CA PHE A 41 -1.77 -17.21 -1.65
C PHE A 41 -1.23 -17.34 -3.09
N ILE A 42 -1.87 -18.14 -3.93
CA ILE A 42 -1.47 -18.32 -5.34
C ILE A 42 -1.65 -16.99 -6.09
N TYR A 43 -2.78 -16.33 -5.90
CA TYR A 43 -3.03 -15.02 -6.49
C TYR A 43 -1.95 -14.00 -6.10
N ASN A 44 -1.62 -13.93 -4.80
CA ASN A 44 -0.61 -13.00 -4.30
C ASN A 44 0.78 -13.29 -4.86
N ALA A 45 1.20 -14.56 -4.87
CA ALA A 45 2.50 -14.98 -5.41
C ALA A 45 2.63 -14.64 -6.90
N LEU A 46 1.62 -14.97 -7.72
CA LEU A 46 1.60 -14.65 -9.15
C LEU A 46 1.67 -13.13 -9.40
N ARG A 47 0.83 -12.37 -8.71
CA ARG A 47 0.80 -10.91 -8.83
C ARG A 47 2.14 -10.27 -8.48
N LEU A 48 2.73 -10.67 -7.36
CA LEU A 48 4.01 -10.11 -6.90
C LEU A 48 5.17 -10.56 -7.78
N THR A 49 5.17 -11.80 -8.28
CA THR A 49 6.19 -12.28 -9.22
C THR A 49 6.16 -11.50 -10.52
N ILE A 50 4.99 -11.32 -11.13
CA ILE A 50 4.84 -10.53 -12.36
C ILE A 50 5.30 -9.08 -12.12
N ALA A 51 4.87 -8.47 -11.02
CA ALA A 51 5.26 -7.11 -10.69
C ALA A 51 6.77 -6.98 -10.43
N ALA A 52 7.38 -7.95 -9.74
CA ALA A 52 8.83 -7.98 -9.53
C ALA A 52 9.59 -8.06 -10.85
N LEU A 53 9.19 -8.96 -11.75
CA LEU A 53 9.81 -9.09 -13.07
C LEU A 53 9.74 -7.79 -13.88
N LEU A 54 8.58 -7.13 -13.90
CA LEU A 54 8.42 -5.84 -14.58
C LEU A 54 9.29 -4.75 -13.98
N CYS A 55 9.37 -4.67 -12.64
CA CYS A 55 10.23 -3.72 -11.95
C CYS A 55 11.73 -3.98 -12.23
N TRP A 56 12.16 -5.24 -12.23
CA TRP A 56 13.54 -5.60 -12.59
C TRP A 56 13.88 -5.29 -14.05
N LEU A 57 12.98 -5.57 -14.98
CA LEU A 57 13.14 -5.20 -16.40
C LEU A 57 13.26 -3.68 -16.57
N TRP A 58 12.43 -2.91 -15.87
CA TRP A 58 12.52 -1.45 -15.87
C TRP A 58 13.84 -0.96 -15.32
N LEU A 59 14.26 -1.51 -14.17
CA LEU A 59 15.51 -1.15 -13.52
C LEU A 59 16.74 -1.44 -14.39
N TYR A 60 16.71 -2.57 -15.12
CA TYR A 60 17.73 -2.93 -16.08
C TYR A 60 17.78 -1.96 -17.27
N LYS A 61 16.63 -1.63 -17.86
CA LYS A 61 16.53 -0.68 -19.00
C LYS A 61 16.96 0.74 -18.63
N THR A 62 16.68 1.19 -17.44
CA THR A 62 17.00 2.56 -16.99
C THR A 62 18.40 2.72 -16.42
N HIS A 63 19.15 1.62 -16.26
CA HIS A 63 20.48 1.60 -15.64
C HIS A 63 20.58 2.31 -14.30
N THR A 64 19.47 2.32 -13.54
CA THR A 64 19.37 3.03 -12.24
C THR A 64 19.72 2.14 -11.05
N TYR A 65 20.15 0.91 -11.30
CA TYR A 65 20.59 -0.01 -10.25
C TYR A 65 21.85 0.51 -9.56
N ARG A 66 21.83 0.55 -8.22
CA ARG A 66 22.98 0.85 -7.38
C ARG A 66 23.31 -0.37 -6.51
N LYS A 67 24.60 -0.73 -6.46
CA LYS A 67 25.05 -1.83 -5.60
C LYS A 67 24.73 -1.52 -4.14
N MET A 68 24.02 -2.42 -3.48
CA MET A 68 23.58 -2.26 -2.10
C MET A 68 24.55 -2.98 -1.16
N PRO A 69 25.14 -2.32 -0.16
CA PRO A 69 25.96 -2.97 0.84
C PRO A 69 25.11 -3.92 1.70
N TRP A 70 25.75 -4.97 2.24
CA TRP A 70 25.06 -6.01 3.00
C TRP A 70 24.25 -5.49 4.19
N ARG A 71 24.67 -4.40 4.80
CA ARG A 71 23.96 -3.74 5.90
C ARG A 71 22.59 -3.20 5.45
N ASP A 72 22.55 -2.48 4.32
CA ASP A 72 21.33 -1.90 3.79
C ASP A 72 20.41 -3.01 3.23
N LEU A 73 20.99 -4.09 2.67
CA LEU A 73 20.23 -5.25 2.20
C LEU A 73 19.55 -5.99 3.36
N LYS A 74 20.25 -6.24 4.47
CA LYS A 74 19.64 -6.83 5.67
C LYS A 74 18.48 -5.98 6.19
N TYR A 75 18.67 -4.67 6.24
CA TYR A 75 17.63 -3.75 6.65
C TYR A 75 16.41 -3.79 5.70
N LEU A 76 16.67 -3.84 4.39
CA LEU A 76 15.61 -3.99 3.39
C LEU A 76 14.85 -5.32 3.53
N ILE A 77 15.55 -6.44 3.79
CA ILE A 77 14.92 -7.75 4.03
C ILE A 77 14.00 -7.69 5.26
N LEU A 78 14.46 -7.06 6.34
CA LEU A 78 13.66 -6.90 7.55
C LEU A 78 12.39 -6.07 7.30
N LEU A 79 12.52 -4.98 6.53
CA LEU A 79 11.36 -4.18 6.10
C LEU A 79 10.45 -4.93 5.13
N ALA A 80 11.03 -5.77 4.26
CA ALA A 80 10.26 -6.59 3.34
C ALA A 80 9.39 -7.60 4.10
N LEU A 81 9.97 -8.36 5.02
CA LEU A 81 9.27 -9.40 5.76
C LEU A 81 8.28 -8.83 6.78
N GLY A 82 8.74 -7.93 7.67
CA GLY A 82 7.92 -7.37 8.74
C GLY A 82 6.93 -6.29 8.30
N GLY A 83 7.18 -5.65 7.16
CA GLY A 83 6.35 -4.58 6.61
C GLY A 83 5.57 -5.05 5.39
N PHE A 84 6.22 -5.09 4.23
CA PHE A 84 5.56 -5.29 2.95
C PHE A 84 4.94 -6.70 2.79
N CYS A 85 5.68 -7.77 3.06
CA CYS A 85 5.21 -9.15 2.93
C CYS A 85 4.00 -9.39 3.86
N LEU A 86 4.14 -9.03 5.14
CA LEU A 86 3.06 -9.19 6.11
C LEU A 86 1.81 -8.37 5.70
N THR A 87 1.99 -7.18 5.15
CA THR A 87 0.88 -6.39 4.59
C THR A 87 0.17 -7.14 3.47
N GLN A 88 0.92 -7.71 2.52
CA GLN A 88 0.34 -8.41 1.38
C GLN A 88 -0.40 -9.69 1.80
N VAL A 89 0.18 -10.45 2.71
CA VAL A 89 -0.47 -11.65 3.28
C VAL A 89 -1.75 -11.28 4.03
N CYS A 90 -1.67 -10.29 4.92
CA CYS A 90 -2.84 -9.83 5.67
C CYS A 90 -3.94 -9.27 4.76
N LEU A 91 -3.58 -8.52 3.71
CA LEU A 91 -4.55 -7.97 2.77
C LEU A 91 -5.24 -9.06 1.97
N THR A 92 -4.49 -10.00 1.37
CA THR A 92 -5.06 -11.06 0.54
C THR A 92 -5.85 -12.07 1.37
N PHE A 93 -5.31 -12.53 2.50
CA PHE A 93 -6.01 -13.43 3.40
C PHE A 93 -7.24 -12.75 4.03
N GLY A 94 -7.10 -11.52 4.51
CA GLY A 94 -8.21 -10.76 5.05
C GLY A 94 -9.32 -10.56 4.02
N LEU A 95 -8.97 -10.19 2.78
CA LEU A 95 -9.92 -9.99 1.69
C LEU A 95 -10.63 -11.31 1.30
N SER A 96 -9.99 -12.47 1.42
CA SER A 96 -10.66 -13.77 1.20
C SER A 96 -11.76 -14.04 2.23
N LYS A 97 -11.67 -13.46 3.44
CA LYS A 97 -12.59 -13.66 4.56
C LYS A 97 -13.56 -12.50 4.78
N THR A 98 -13.47 -11.42 3.99
CA THR A 98 -14.36 -10.26 4.13
C THR A 98 -14.82 -9.75 2.76
N THR A 99 -15.69 -8.73 2.75
CA THR A 99 -16.13 -8.08 1.51
C THR A 99 -15.08 -7.07 1.02
N ALA A 100 -15.10 -6.76 -0.27
CA ALA A 100 -14.24 -5.72 -0.83
C ALA A 100 -14.51 -4.34 -0.19
N GLY A 101 -15.76 -4.06 0.18
CA GLY A 101 -16.15 -2.85 0.90
C GLY A 101 -15.50 -2.76 2.29
N ASN A 102 -15.62 -3.82 3.10
CA ASN A 102 -15.01 -3.90 4.42
C ASN A 102 -13.48 -3.82 4.36
N ALA A 103 -12.85 -4.48 3.37
CA ALA A 103 -11.39 -4.40 3.17
C ALA A 103 -10.94 -3.00 2.77
N SER A 104 -11.71 -2.30 1.93
CA SER A 104 -11.42 -0.91 1.56
C SER A 104 -11.51 0.03 2.75
N LEU A 105 -12.51 -0.16 3.62
CA LEU A 105 -12.65 0.53 4.91
C LEU A 105 -11.43 0.32 5.80
N ALA A 106 -11.10 -0.95 6.02
CA ALA A 106 -9.97 -1.33 6.85
C ALA A 106 -8.66 -0.74 6.30
N SER A 107 -8.49 -0.70 4.98
CA SER A 107 -7.31 -0.12 4.33
C SER A 107 -7.20 1.39 4.52
N ALA A 108 -8.31 2.09 4.66
CA ALA A 108 -8.31 3.53 4.86
C ALA A 108 -7.82 3.97 6.27
N ILE A 109 -7.59 3.02 7.19
CA ILE A 109 -6.93 3.29 8.48
C ILE A 109 -5.43 3.57 8.34
N MET A 110 -4.83 3.26 7.18
CA MET A 110 -3.39 3.39 6.94
C MET A 110 -2.81 4.78 7.31
N PRO A 111 -3.40 5.91 6.91
CA PRO A 111 -2.85 7.23 7.30
C PRO A 111 -2.85 7.44 8.81
N LEU A 112 -3.87 6.93 9.52
CA LEU A 112 -3.93 6.97 10.98
C LEU A 112 -2.84 6.08 11.60
N ALA A 113 -2.64 4.88 11.07
CA ALA A 113 -1.57 3.98 11.51
C ALA A 113 -0.18 4.60 11.31
N VAL A 114 0.08 5.25 10.16
CA VAL A 114 1.32 5.99 9.91
C VAL A 114 1.50 7.13 10.92
N ALA A 115 0.47 7.92 11.18
CA ALA A 115 0.51 9.02 12.13
C ALA A 115 0.81 8.52 13.55
N LEU A 116 0.11 7.46 13.98
CA LEU A 116 0.28 6.86 15.30
C LEU A 116 1.68 6.28 15.50
N LEU A 117 2.15 5.45 14.57
CA LEU A 117 3.47 4.82 14.63
C LEU A 117 4.60 5.87 14.54
N ASN A 118 4.43 6.91 13.72
CA ASN A 118 5.39 7.99 13.63
C ASN A 118 5.52 8.77 14.95
N LYS A 119 4.40 9.00 15.63
CA LYS A 119 4.40 9.60 16.98
C LYS A 119 5.06 8.69 18.01
N LEU A 120 4.78 7.38 17.97
CA LEU A 120 5.30 6.43 18.96
C LEU A 120 6.81 6.16 18.77
N PHE A 121 7.26 5.94 17.53
CA PHE A 121 8.63 5.49 17.27
C PHE A 121 9.60 6.60 16.86
N LYS A 122 9.16 7.61 16.13
CA LYS A 122 10.00 8.75 15.72
C LYS A 122 9.76 10.01 16.55
N GLN A 123 8.85 9.97 17.51
CA GLN A 123 8.51 11.06 18.44
C GLN A 123 8.18 12.40 17.73
N ASN A 124 7.75 12.33 16.47
CA ASN A 124 7.34 13.52 15.74
C ASN A 124 5.94 13.97 16.19
N PRO A 125 5.78 15.22 16.64
CA PRO A 125 4.48 15.71 17.06
C PRO A 125 3.52 15.74 15.87
N LEU A 126 2.30 15.23 16.08
CA LEU A 126 1.23 15.38 15.11
C LEU A 126 0.72 16.82 15.15
N SER A 127 0.76 17.53 14.03
CA SER A 127 0.15 18.85 13.97
C SER A 127 -1.38 18.74 14.07
N LYS A 128 -2.02 19.76 14.66
CA LYS A 128 -3.49 19.81 14.76
C LYS A 128 -4.18 19.67 13.41
N ASN A 129 -3.58 20.24 12.37
CA ASN A 129 -4.10 20.16 11.00
C ASN A 129 -4.09 18.74 10.44
N VAL A 130 -3.05 17.95 10.76
CA VAL A 130 -2.99 16.53 10.37
C VAL A 130 -4.06 15.73 11.08
N ILE A 131 -4.25 15.94 12.39
CA ILE A 131 -5.31 15.27 13.15
C ILE A 131 -6.69 15.61 12.59
N LEU A 132 -6.95 16.89 12.33
CA LEU A 132 -8.21 17.33 11.74
C LEU A 132 -8.46 16.71 10.36
N GLY A 133 -7.43 16.70 9.48
CA GLY A 133 -7.51 16.06 8.17
C GLY A 133 -7.81 14.56 8.26
N LEU A 134 -7.21 13.83 9.21
CA LEU A 134 -7.49 12.42 9.45
C LEU A 134 -8.93 12.19 9.90
N ILE A 135 -9.45 13.01 10.81
CA ILE A 135 -10.83 12.93 11.27
C ILE A 135 -11.80 13.19 10.12
N ILE A 136 -11.59 14.25 9.34
CA ILE A 136 -12.43 14.58 8.17
C ILE A 136 -12.42 13.44 7.15
N SER A 137 -11.25 12.87 6.84
CA SER A 137 -11.11 11.74 5.92
C SER A 137 -11.85 10.51 6.42
N PHE A 138 -11.75 10.20 7.71
CA PHE A 138 -12.44 9.07 8.32
C PHE A 138 -13.96 9.25 8.31
N VAL A 139 -14.46 10.44 8.67
CA VAL A 139 -15.89 10.76 8.61
C VAL A 139 -16.42 10.70 7.17
N GLY A 140 -15.69 11.27 6.21
CA GLY A 140 -16.06 11.21 4.80
C GLY A 140 -16.15 9.78 4.27
N MET A 141 -15.21 8.94 4.65
CA MET A 141 -15.23 7.52 4.31
C MET A 141 -16.43 6.79 4.94
N MET A 142 -16.72 7.02 6.22
CA MET A 142 -17.90 6.46 6.88
C MET A 142 -19.19 6.89 6.17
N ALA A 143 -19.30 8.18 5.79
CA ALA A 143 -20.46 8.69 5.07
C ALA A 143 -20.68 7.96 3.73
N ILE A 144 -19.61 7.73 2.94
CA ILE A 144 -19.68 6.98 1.67
C ILE A 144 -20.19 5.56 1.91
N ILE A 145 -19.70 4.91 2.95
CA ILE A 145 -20.06 3.53 3.27
C ILE A 145 -21.51 3.41 3.70
N PHE A 146 -21.97 4.27 4.61
CA PHE A 146 -23.37 4.29 5.03
C PHE A 146 -24.32 4.68 3.90
N SER A 147 -23.86 5.50 2.93
CA SER A 147 -24.65 5.87 1.76
C SER A 147 -24.76 4.76 0.71
N SER A 148 -23.79 3.84 0.64
CA SER A 148 -23.69 2.89 -0.47
C SER A 148 -24.56 1.68 -0.30
N ASN A 149 -25.50 1.54 0.55
CA ASN A 149 -26.45 0.41 0.72
C ASN A 149 -25.90 -1.01 0.38
N LYS A 150 -24.59 -1.12 0.09
CA LYS A 150 -23.89 -2.34 -0.30
C LYS A 150 -23.06 -2.84 0.87
N GLU A 151 -23.63 -3.79 1.57
CA GLU A 151 -22.98 -4.84 2.35
C GLU A 151 -21.76 -4.45 3.19
N ILE A 152 -21.98 -3.60 4.19
CA ILE A 152 -21.16 -3.73 5.41
C ILE A 152 -21.78 -4.92 6.15
N SER A 153 -21.18 -6.07 6.00
CA SER A 153 -21.61 -7.23 6.76
C SER A 153 -20.79 -7.30 8.06
N PHE A 154 -21.43 -7.06 9.18
CA PHE A 154 -20.87 -7.29 10.50
C PHE A 154 -21.03 -8.75 10.96
N ALA A 155 -21.33 -9.67 10.05
CA ALA A 155 -21.33 -11.08 10.39
C ALA A 155 -19.96 -11.48 10.96
N ASN A 156 -19.93 -12.30 12.00
CA ASN A 156 -18.73 -12.65 12.75
C ASN A 156 -17.56 -13.15 11.87
N HIS A 157 -17.86 -13.84 10.77
CA HIS A 157 -16.83 -14.31 9.84
C HIS A 157 -16.19 -13.17 9.03
N HIS A 158 -16.90 -12.07 8.73
CA HIS A 158 -16.33 -10.91 8.05
C HIS A 158 -15.50 -10.03 8.97
N LEU A 159 -15.78 -10.05 10.27
CA LEU A 159 -15.04 -9.28 11.26
C LEU A 159 -13.58 -9.72 11.34
N ILE A 160 -13.32 -11.03 11.36
CA ILE A 160 -11.96 -11.58 11.40
C ILE A 160 -11.15 -11.12 10.18
N GLY A 161 -11.72 -11.23 8.96
CA GLY A 161 -11.06 -10.76 7.74
C GLY A 161 -10.73 -9.26 7.80
N THR A 162 -11.68 -8.46 8.26
CA THR A 162 -11.50 -7.00 8.41
C THR A 162 -10.40 -6.66 9.42
N LEU A 163 -10.34 -7.33 10.57
CA LEU A 163 -9.29 -7.14 11.57
C LEU A 163 -7.91 -7.53 11.04
N VAL A 164 -7.82 -8.60 10.26
CA VAL A 164 -6.56 -9.01 9.60
C VAL A 164 -6.09 -7.94 8.62
N VAL A 165 -7.00 -7.35 7.83
CA VAL A 165 -6.63 -6.23 6.93
C VAL A 165 -6.13 -5.03 7.74
N VAL A 166 -6.79 -4.68 8.85
CA VAL A 166 -6.33 -3.58 9.74
C VAL A 166 -4.91 -3.85 10.26
N LEU A 167 -4.61 -5.07 10.73
CA LEU A 167 -3.26 -5.44 11.15
C LEU A 167 -2.25 -5.27 10.01
N GLY A 168 -2.60 -5.67 8.78
CA GLY A 168 -1.80 -5.43 7.60
C GLY A 168 -1.50 -3.95 7.37
N GLN A 169 -2.43 -3.04 7.65
CA GLN A 169 -2.19 -1.60 7.50
C GLN A 169 -1.18 -1.04 8.51
N PHE A 170 -1.11 -1.59 9.73
CA PHE A 170 -0.05 -1.23 10.66
C PHE A 170 1.33 -1.71 10.17
N SER A 171 1.43 -2.91 9.58
CA SER A 171 2.66 -3.37 8.92
C SER A 171 3.06 -2.48 7.74
N ASN A 172 2.09 -2.05 6.93
CA ASN A 172 2.31 -1.12 5.84
C ASN A 172 2.80 0.25 6.33
N ALA A 173 2.22 0.74 7.42
CA ALA A 173 2.64 1.98 8.06
C ALA A 173 4.08 1.88 8.59
N TYR A 174 4.46 0.76 9.21
CA TYR A 174 5.83 0.47 9.63
C TYR A 174 6.79 0.54 8.43
N TYR A 175 6.49 -0.19 7.35
CA TYR A 175 7.27 -0.12 6.13
C TYR A 175 7.39 1.32 5.60
N THR A 176 6.29 2.05 5.51
CA THR A 176 6.26 3.42 4.96
C THR A 176 7.16 4.39 5.73
N ILE A 177 7.17 4.28 7.05
CA ILE A 177 7.97 5.15 7.91
C ILE A 177 9.48 4.85 7.78
N TYR A 178 9.84 3.58 7.76
CA TYR A 178 11.23 3.16 7.80
C TYR A 178 11.88 3.00 6.42
N ALA A 179 11.10 2.78 5.37
CA ALA A 179 11.60 2.75 3.99
C ALA A 179 12.17 4.10 3.53
N LYS A 180 11.75 5.21 4.14
CA LYS A 180 12.24 6.56 3.81
C LYS A 180 13.76 6.67 3.87
N ASP A 181 14.40 6.00 4.82
CA ASP A 181 15.85 6.03 4.99
C ASP A 181 16.59 5.37 3.81
N LEU A 182 16.00 4.33 3.22
CA LEU A 182 16.51 3.68 2.00
C LEU A 182 16.19 4.48 0.74
N LEU A 183 15.02 5.11 0.68
CA LEU A 183 14.60 5.94 -0.46
C LEU A 183 15.49 7.17 -0.67
N ASN A 184 16.18 7.63 0.37
CA ASN A 184 17.19 8.69 0.26
C ASN A 184 18.49 8.22 -0.44
N LYS A 185 18.74 6.90 -0.49
CA LYS A 185 19.98 6.32 -1.03
C LYS A 185 19.77 5.60 -2.37
N TYR A 186 18.60 4.96 -2.54
CA TYR A 186 18.29 4.08 -3.66
C TYR A 186 17.03 4.54 -4.39
N SER A 187 16.93 4.19 -5.67
CA SER A 187 15.72 4.49 -6.45
C SER A 187 14.50 3.74 -5.89
N PRO A 188 13.31 4.36 -5.90
CA PRO A 188 12.07 3.68 -5.47
C PRO A 188 11.84 2.36 -6.20
N CYS A 189 12.13 2.33 -7.51
CA CYS A 189 11.98 1.12 -8.32
C CYS A 189 12.87 -0.01 -7.82
N GLN A 190 14.12 0.27 -7.44
CA GLN A 190 15.05 -0.73 -6.89
C GLN A 190 14.53 -1.31 -5.58
N ILE A 191 14.06 -0.47 -4.66
CA ILE A 191 13.52 -0.93 -3.38
C ILE A 191 12.30 -1.80 -3.61
N VAL A 192 11.36 -1.36 -4.45
CA VAL A 192 10.12 -2.10 -4.76
C VAL A 192 10.43 -3.44 -5.45
N SER A 193 11.42 -3.50 -6.36
CA SER A 193 11.84 -4.76 -6.99
C SER A 193 12.28 -5.80 -5.96
N PHE A 194 13.10 -5.41 -4.98
CA PHE A 194 13.51 -6.31 -3.89
C PHE A 194 12.34 -6.70 -2.99
N LEU A 195 11.50 -5.75 -2.61
CA LEU A 195 10.33 -6.01 -1.75
C LEU A 195 9.38 -7.04 -2.39
N MET A 196 9.04 -6.83 -3.66
CA MET A 196 8.16 -7.74 -4.40
C MET A 196 8.79 -9.10 -4.60
N SER A 197 10.11 -9.18 -4.89
CA SER A 197 10.82 -10.45 -5.03
C SER A 197 10.85 -11.26 -3.72
N ILE A 198 11.09 -10.60 -2.59
CA ILE A 198 11.10 -11.26 -1.26
C ILE A 198 9.69 -11.71 -0.86
N SER A 199 8.67 -10.95 -1.26
CA SER A 199 7.28 -11.24 -0.86
C SER A 199 6.53 -12.17 -1.83
N ALA A 200 7.14 -12.51 -2.96
CA ALA A 200 6.60 -13.48 -3.93
C ALA A 200 6.90 -14.94 -3.55
N ILE A 201 7.86 -15.14 -2.65
CA ILE A 201 8.28 -16.46 -2.10
C ILE A 201 7.35 -16.84 -0.95
#